data_55252a5c9d97837c19230d23dc1ab870
#
_entry.id   55252a5c9d97837c19230d23dc1ab870
#
_cell.length_a   1.000
_cell.length_b   1.000
_cell.length_c   1.000
_cell.angle_alpha   90.00
_cell.angle_beta   90.00
_cell.angle_gamma   90.00
#
_symmetry.space_group_name_H-M   'P 1'
#
loop_
_entity.id
_entity.type
_entity.pdbx_description
1 polymer ?
#
loop_
_entity_poly.entity_id
_entity_poly.type
_entity_poly.pdbx_seq_one_letter_code
_entity_poly.pdbx_strand_id
1 'polypeptide(L)'
;MLGSDRTFASQLERVGHEMFGHQWGGVHARDTLPPTARNGRRGYIVNTDKSTGAGVHWIAVLDDEGQRSMSDPLGSVGKKQRAQLQALHSPEWAEDDPEMHKHESTCGPKSLAAIAVGLKHGRKAFLRI
;
A
#
# COMPACT_ATOMS: atom_id res chain seq x y z
N MET A 1 -11.15 -3.76 20.68
CA MET A 1 -11.02 -4.45 19.41
C MET A 1 -10.53 -3.50 18.33
N LEU A 2 -9.64 -3.97 17.53
CA LEU A 2 -9.16 -3.19 16.39
C LEU A 2 -10.22 -3.10 15.30
N GLY A 3 -11.43 -2.95 15.71
CA GLY A 3 -12.52 -3.17 14.81
C GLY A 3 -12.89 -2.02 13.91
N SER A 4 -12.44 -0.83 14.17
CA SER A 4 -12.81 0.23 13.27
C SER A 4 -11.67 0.50 12.29
N ASP A 5 -12.02 0.63 11.03
CA ASP A 5 -11.05 0.96 9.98
C ASP A 5 -10.33 2.27 10.26
N ARG A 6 -11.03 3.22 10.90
CA ARG A 6 -10.43 4.49 11.28
C ARG A 6 -9.33 4.32 12.31
N THR A 7 -9.57 3.48 13.33
CA THR A 7 -8.57 3.23 14.35
C THR A 7 -7.34 2.55 13.73
N PHE A 8 -7.60 1.60 12.85
CA PHE A 8 -6.53 0.89 12.17
C PHE A 8 -5.72 1.82 11.27
N ALA A 9 -6.41 2.67 10.51
CA ALA A 9 -5.75 3.65 9.66
C ALA A 9 -4.89 4.62 10.47
N SER A 10 -5.40 5.08 11.61
CA SER A 10 -4.65 5.97 12.49
C SER A 10 -3.40 5.31 13.06
N GLN A 11 -3.49 4.03 13.40
CA GLN A 11 -2.35 3.28 13.88
C GLN A 11 -1.29 3.11 12.79
N LEU A 12 -1.70 2.77 11.58
CA LEU A 12 -0.80 2.64 10.44
C LEU A 12 -0.12 3.97 10.12
N GLU A 13 -0.88 5.05 10.18
CA GLU A 13 -0.33 6.40 9.93
C GLU A 13 0.78 6.73 10.93
N ARG A 14 0.55 6.46 12.20
CA ARG A 14 1.53 6.74 13.24
C ARG A 14 2.77 5.87 13.08
N VAL A 15 2.58 4.57 12.87
CA VAL A 15 3.70 3.64 12.72
C VAL A 15 4.51 3.97 11.46
N GLY A 16 3.85 4.27 10.36
CA GLY A 16 4.54 4.66 9.12
C GLY A 16 5.38 5.91 9.31
N HIS A 17 4.83 6.88 10.00
CA HIS A 17 5.55 8.12 10.28
C HIS A 17 6.79 7.86 11.14
N GLU A 18 6.66 7.03 12.17
CA GLU A 18 7.78 6.68 13.04
C GLU A 18 8.86 5.86 12.31
N MET A 19 8.45 4.94 11.43
CA MET A 19 9.37 4.07 10.71
C MET A 19 10.10 4.79 9.58
N PHE A 20 9.41 5.64 8.84
CA PHE A 20 9.90 6.13 7.56
C PHE A 20 10.17 7.63 7.50
N GLY A 21 9.70 8.38 8.48
CA GLY A 21 9.94 9.82 8.55
C GLY A 21 9.47 10.54 7.28
N HIS A 22 10.34 11.30 6.66
CA HIS A 22 10.00 12.11 5.48
C HIS A 22 9.69 11.28 4.23
N GLN A 23 10.04 10.00 4.23
CA GLN A 23 9.71 9.11 3.12
C GLN A 23 8.31 8.52 3.25
N TRP A 24 7.62 8.81 4.34
CA TRP A 24 6.25 8.35 4.54
C TRP A 24 5.27 9.30 3.87
N GLY A 25 4.46 8.76 2.98
CA GLY A 25 3.45 9.54 2.25
C GLY A 25 2.07 9.50 2.84
N GLY A 26 1.83 8.60 3.80
CA GLY A 26 0.56 8.52 4.50
C GLY A 26 -0.33 7.37 4.09
N VAL A 27 -1.45 7.26 4.79
CA VAL A 27 -2.52 6.30 4.53
C VAL A 27 -3.63 7.02 3.77
N HIS A 28 -4.04 6.46 2.65
CA HIS A 28 -5.02 7.10 1.78
C HIS A 28 -6.09 6.12 1.33
N ALA A 29 -7.25 6.66 0.94
CA ALA A 29 -8.22 5.90 0.17
C ALA A 29 -7.75 5.85 -1.28
N ARG A 30 -8.32 4.93 -2.09
CA ARG A 30 -7.87 4.76 -3.46
C ARG A 30 -8.06 6.02 -4.32
N ASP A 31 -9.03 6.84 -3.98
CA ASP A 31 -9.34 8.07 -4.73
C ASP A 31 -8.66 9.31 -4.18
N THR A 32 -7.94 9.19 -3.06
CA THR A 32 -7.24 10.34 -2.46
C THR A 32 -5.73 10.19 -2.46
N LEU A 33 -5.21 9.10 -3.02
CA LEU A 33 -3.76 8.90 -3.12
C LEU A 33 -3.14 10.00 -4.00
N PRO A 34 -2.10 10.69 -3.52
CA PRO A 34 -1.49 11.77 -4.30
C PRO A 34 -0.88 11.29 -5.62
N PRO A 35 -0.62 12.22 -6.55
CA PRO A 35 0.14 11.88 -7.75
C PRO A 35 1.51 11.30 -7.42
N THR A 36 2.06 10.51 -8.35
CA THR A 36 3.35 9.86 -8.16
C THR A 36 4.44 10.89 -7.87
N ALA A 37 5.22 10.65 -6.81
CA ALA A 37 6.37 11.48 -6.49
C ALA A 37 7.43 11.33 -7.57
N ARG A 38 7.93 12.46 -8.08
CA ARG A 38 8.86 12.47 -9.22
C ARG A 38 10.29 12.15 -8.83
N ASN A 39 10.67 12.48 -7.61
CA ASN A 39 12.05 12.34 -7.15
C ASN A 39 12.08 11.56 -5.85
N GLY A 40 13.14 10.75 -5.71
CA GLY A 40 13.36 9.99 -4.49
C GLY A 40 12.37 8.84 -4.32
N ARG A 41 12.32 8.33 -3.11
CA ARG A 41 11.44 7.22 -2.76
C ARG A 41 10.44 7.65 -1.70
N ARG A 42 9.18 7.22 -1.87
CA ARG A 42 8.12 7.50 -0.92
C ARG A 42 7.18 6.31 -0.83
N GLY A 43 6.80 5.96 0.40
CA GLY A 43 5.89 4.85 0.65
C GLY A 43 4.54 5.34 1.13
N TYR A 44 3.48 4.65 0.71
CA TYR A 44 2.11 4.93 1.13
C TYR A 44 1.42 3.62 1.42
N ILE A 45 0.35 3.70 2.19
CA ILE A 45 -0.63 2.61 2.27
C ILE A 45 -1.92 3.13 1.68
N VAL A 46 -2.54 2.36 0.81
CA VAL A 46 -3.80 2.73 0.20
C VAL A 46 -4.86 1.69 0.55
N ASN A 47 -6.06 2.18 0.87
CA ASN A 47 -7.22 1.34 1.00
C ASN A 47 -7.80 1.07 -0.37
N THR A 48 -8.27 -0.15 -0.60
CA THR A 48 -8.86 -0.51 -1.88
C THR A 48 -10.24 0.09 -2.10
N ASP A 49 -10.83 0.66 -1.06
CA ASP A 49 -12.13 1.31 -1.15
C ASP A 49 -11.97 2.80 -1.39
N LYS A 50 -13.07 3.47 -1.77
CA LYS A 50 -13.09 4.93 -1.88
C LYS A 50 -13.09 5.58 -0.49
N SER A 51 -12.84 6.88 -0.47
CA SER A 51 -12.87 7.67 0.76
C SER A 51 -14.21 7.59 1.51
N THR A 52 -15.30 7.34 0.80
CA THR A 52 -16.64 7.20 1.38
C THR A 52 -17.00 5.77 1.77
N GLY A 53 -16.14 4.81 1.48
CA GLY A 53 -16.39 3.42 1.76
C GLY A 53 -15.92 2.99 3.14
N ALA A 54 -16.24 1.75 3.50
CA ALA A 54 -15.88 1.19 4.80
C ALA A 54 -14.41 0.81 4.91
N GLY A 55 -13.75 0.57 3.78
CA GLY A 55 -12.37 0.11 3.76
C GLY A 55 -12.28 -1.39 3.98
N VAL A 56 -11.70 -2.10 3.03
CA VAL A 56 -11.67 -3.57 3.07
C VAL A 56 -10.25 -4.11 3.15
N HIS A 57 -9.35 -3.55 2.36
CA HIS A 57 -7.98 -4.05 2.27
C HIS A 57 -6.98 -2.91 2.23
N TRP A 58 -5.80 -3.19 2.76
CA TRP A 58 -4.67 -2.27 2.75
C TRP A 58 -3.60 -2.82 1.83
N ILE A 59 -3.11 -2.01 0.91
CA ILE A 59 -2.02 -2.40 0.03
C ILE A 59 -0.88 -1.39 0.13
N ALA A 60 0.32 -1.85 -0.18
CA ALA A 60 1.51 -1.03 -0.15
C ALA A 60 1.72 -0.33 -1.49
N VAL A 61 2.14 0.93 -1.42
CA VAL A 61 2.48 1.72 -2.60
C VAL A 61 3.91 2.24 -2.43
N LEU A 62 4.71 2.08 -3.45
CA LEU A 62 6.06 2.67 -3.50
C LEU A 62 6.18 3.54 -4.73
N ASP A 63 6.55 4.80 -4.52
CA ASP A 63 7.02 5.67 -5.58
C ASP A 63 8.53 5.70 -5.52
N ASP A 64 9.19 5.41 -6.65
CA ASP A 64 10.63 5.40 -6.76
C ASP A 64 11.02 6.10 -8.05
N GLU A 65 11.59 7.29 -7.92
CA GLU A 65 12.06 8.11 -9.05
C GLU A 65 11.00 8.26 -10.14
N GLY A 66 9.80 8.58 -9.75
CA GLY A 66 8.70 8.83 -10.70
C GLY A 66 7.96 7.59 -11.16
N GLN A 67 8.27 6.43 -10.62
CA GLN A 67 7.60 5.17 -10.97
C GLN A 67 6.84 4.64 -9.78
N ARG A 68 5.57 4.38 -9.95
CA ARG A 68 4.68 3.87 -8.89
C ARG A 68 4.51 2.37 -9.01
N SER A 69 4.66 1.68 -7.89
CA SER A 69 4.44 0.25 -7.78
C SER A 69 3.48 -0.03 -6.64
N MET A 70 2.71 -1.10 -6.75
CA MET A 70 1.79 -1.52 -5.71
C MET A 70 1.99 -3.00 -5.38
N SER A 71 1.83 -3.34 -4.11
CA SER A 71 1.91 -4.71 -3.63
C SER A 71 0.68 -5.01 -2.79
N ASP A 72 0.00 -6.10 -3.14
CA ASP A 72 -1.13 -6.63 -2.38
C ASP A 72 -0.59 -7.79 -1.54
N PRO A 73 -0.24 -7.56 -0.27
CA PRO A 73 0.45 -8.56 0.52
C PRO A 73 -0.40 -9.80 0.84
N LEU A 74 -1.71 -9.71 0.71
CA LEU A 74 -2.59 -10.86 0.91
C LEU A 74 -3.02 -11.51 -0.39
N GLY A 75 -2.76 -10.88 -1.53
CA GLY A 75 -3.22 -11.38 -2.81
C GLY A 75 -4.73 -11.47 -2.92
N SER A 76 -5.46 -10.68 -2.13
CA SER A 76 -6.90 -10.80 -1.98
C SER A 76 -7.71 -9.66 -2.58
N VAL A 77 -7.05 -8.70 -3.20
CA VAL A 77 -7.75 -7.58 -3.85
C VAL A 77 -8.51 -8.12 -5.05
N GLY A 78 -9.80 -7.82 -5.12
CA GLY A 78 -10.65 -8.28 -6.22
C GLY A 78 -10.24 -7.65 -7.55
N LYS A 79 -10.60 -8.32 -8.63
CA LYS A 79 -10.28 -7.83 -9.98
C LYS A 79 -10.83 -6.43 -10.24
N LYS A 80 -12.01 -6.13 -9.72
CA LYS A 80 -12.64 -4.83 -9.91
C LYS A 80 -11.85 -3.73 -9.22
N GLN A 81 -11.45 -3.94 -7.97
CA GLN A 81 -10.66 -2.96 -7.22
C GLN A 81 -9.29 -2.77 -7.86
N ARG A 82 -8.67 -3.85 -8.30
CA ARG A 82 -7.36 -3.77 -8.96
C ARG A 82 -7.45 -2.98 -10.27
N ALA A 83 -8.51 -3.20 -11.05
CA ALA A 83 -8.75 -2.46 -12.27
C ALA A 83 -8.97 -0.97 -11.99
N GLN A 84 -9.66 -0.64 -10.91
CA GLN A 84 -9.89 0.75 -10.51
C GLN A 84 -8.58 1.45 -10.11
N LEU A 85 -7.73 0.76 -9.36
CA LEU A 85 -6.42 1.28 -9.00
C LEU A 85 -5.54 1.45 -10.24
N GLN A 86 -5.60 0.50 -11.16
CA GLN A 86 -4.86 0.59 -12.42
C GLN A 86 -5.29 1.80 -13.23
N ALA A 87 -6.60 2.03 -13.32
CA ALA A 87 -7.13 3.17 -14.09
C ALA A 87 -6.73 4.51 -13.45
N LEU A 88 -6.71 4.59 -12.12
CA LEU A 88 -6.41 5.84 -11.42
C LEU A 88 -4.92 6.14 -11.36
N HIS A 89 -4.07 5.13 -11.22
CA HIS A 89 -2.68 5.33 -10.83
C HIS A 89 -1.66 4.68 -11.75
N SER A 90 -2.09 3.79 -12.63
CA SER A 90 -1.21 3.07 -13.58
C SER A 90 0.04 2.49 -12.93
N PRO A 91 -0.09 1.76 -11.81
CA PRO A 91 1.07 1.21 -11.13
C PRO A 91 1.60 -0.04 -11.81
N GLU A 92 2.84 -0.38 -11.46
CA GLU A 92 3.37 -1.71 -11.70
C GLU A 92 3.06 -2.57 -10.47
N TRP A 93 2.56 -3.78 -10.68
CA TRP A 93 2.14 -4.65 -9.58
C TRP A 93 3.24 -5.64 -9.21
N ALA A 94 3.46 -5.80 -7.90
CA ALA A 94 4.33 -6.83 -7.39
C ALA A 94 3.70 -8.21 -7.61
N GLU A 95 4.53 -9.23 -7.62
CA GLU A 95 4.05 -10.60 -7.73
C GLU A 95 3.25 -10.97 -6.49
N ASP A 96 2.16 -11.72 -6.71
CA ASP A 96 1.30 -12.19 -5.63
C ASP A 96 1.57 -13.65 -5.35
N ASP A 97 1.48 -14.04 -4.08
CA ASP A 97 1.43 -15.44 -3.71
C ASP A 97 0.21 -15.64 -2.81
N PRO A 98 -0.97 -15.81 -3.38
CA PRO A 98 -2.19 -15.91 -2.59
C PRO A 98 -2.22 -17.13 -1.67
N GLU A 99 -1.50 -18.19 -1.98
CA GLU A 99 -1.46 -19.36 -1.11
C GLU A 99 -0.76 -19.07 0.22
N MET A 100 0.25 -18.23 0.21
CA MET A 100 0.96 -17.87 1.43
C MET A 100 0.15 -16.94 2.33
N HIS A 101 -0.85 -16.28 1.80
CA HIS A 101 -1.50 -15.19 2.50
C HIS A 101 -2.99 -15.38 2.75
N LYS A 102 -3.59 -16.45 2.25
CA LYS A 102 -5.05 -16.59 2.21
C LYS A 102 -5.72 -16.62 3.58
N HIS A 103 -5.00 -16.89 4.63
CA HIS A 103 -5.55 -16.91 5.99
C HIS A 103 -5.04 -15.77 6.87
N GLU A 104 -4.31 -14.86 6.29
CA GLU A 104 -3.73 -13.74 7.03
C GLU A 104 -4.73 -12.61 7.21
N SER A 105 -4.69 -11.99 8.38
CA SER A 105 -5.47 -10.78 8.64
C SER A 105 -4.56 -9.57 8.92
N THR A 106 -3.31 -9.63 8.48
CA THR A 106 -2.29 -8.65 8.82
C THR A 106 -1.82 -7.85 7.63
N CYS A 107 -2.76 -7.46 6.75
CA CYS A 107 -2.38 -6.71 5.54
C CYS A 107 -1.70 -5.37 5.86
N GLY A 108 -2.10 -4.69 6.94
CA GLY A 108 -1.47 -3.45 7.32
C GLY A 108 0.01 -3.60 7.66
N PRO A 109 0.36 -4.46 8.64
CA PRO A 109 1.76 -4.72 8.97
C PRO A 109 2.58 -5.26 7.81
N LYS A 110 2.00 -6.13 6.98
CA LYS A 110 2.69 -6.65 5.79
C LYS A 110 2.94 -5.55 4.76
N SER A 111 2.00 -4.63 4.60
CA SER A 111 2.19 -3.47 3.73
C SER A 111 3.32 -2.58 4.22
N LEU A 112 3.42 -2.35 5.52
CA LEU A 112 4.53 -1.59 6.09
C LEU A 112 5.87 -2.29 5.84
N ALA A 113 5.91 -3.61 5.99
CA ALA A 113 7.12 -4.39 5.71
C ALA A 113 7.54 -4.27 4.24
N ALA A 114 6.59 -4.34 3.32
CA ALA A 114 6.86 -4.17 1.90
C ALA A 114 7.43 -2.79 1.60
N ILE A 115 6.86 -1.75 2.20
CA ILE A 115 7.34 -0.39 2.04
C ILE A 115 8.77 -0.26 2.56
N ALA A 116 9.07 -0.87 3.71
CA ALA A 116 10.42 -0.84 4.27
C ALA A 116 11.45 -1.41 3.29
N VAL A 117 11.12 -2.53 2.66
CA VAL A 117 11.99 -3.13 1.63
C VAL A 117 12.15 -2.18 0.45
N GLY A 118 11.05 -1.62 -0.02
CA GLY A 118 11.08 -0.72 -1.18
C GLY A 118 11.85 0.56 -0.93
N LEU A 119 11.68 1.17 0.24
CA LEU A 119 12.39 2.40 0.57
C LEU A 119 13.88 2.18 0.72
N LYS A 120 14.28 1.02 1.22
CA LYS A 120 15.69 0.70 1.42
C LYS A 120 16.37 0.19 0.15
N HIS A 121 15.69 -0.65 -0.61
CA HIS A 121 16.30 -1.39 -1.72
C HIS A 121 15.76 -1.03 -3.10
N GLY A 122 14.69 -0.26 -3.17
CA GLY A 122 14.15 0.23 -4.42
C GLY A 122 13.02 -0.61 -5.00
N ARG A 123 12.54 -0.16 -6.15
CA ARG A 123 11.36 -0.69 -6.83
C ARG A 123 11.50 -2.18 -7.18
N LYS A 124 12.66 -2.59 -7.67
CA LYS A 124 12.84 -3.99 -8.09
C LYS A 124 12.70 -4.94 -6.91
N ALA A 125 13.25 -4.60 -5.75
CA ALA A 125 13.11 -5.41 -4.56
C ALA A 125 11.67 -5.43 -4.07
N PHE A 126 11.00 -4.27 -4.10
CA PHE A 126 9.59 -4.15 -3.73
C PHE A 126 8.71 -5.06 -4.58
N LEU A 127 8.95 -5.09 -5.88
CA LEU A 127 8.13 -5.89 -6.81
C LEU A 127 8.30 -7.40 -6.63
N ARG A 128 9.34 -7.83 -5.95
CA ARG A 128 9.64 -9.25 -5.73
C ARG A 128 9.20 -9.76 -4.36
N ILE A 129 8.53 -8.95 -3.57
CA ILE A 129 8.07 -9.36 -2.24
C ILE A 129 6.92 -10.42 -2.30
#